data_64c1691add5995292edc0db8c823439e
#
_entry.id   64c1691add5995292edc0db8c823439e
#
_cell.length_a   1.000
_cell.length_b   1.000
_cell.length_c   1.000
_cell.angle_alpha   90.00
_cell.angle_beta   90.00
_cell.angle_gamma   90.00
#
_symmetry.space_group_name_H-M   'P 1'
#
loop_
_entity.id
_entity.type
_entity.pdbx_description
1 polymer ?
#
loop_
_entity_poly.entity_id
_entity_poly.type
_entity_poly.pdbx_seq_one_letter_code
_entity_poly.pdbx_strand_id
1 'polypeptide(L)'
;MLDLASRFEDVAYASKNSDIFCSGEGVLPGNPAKLSLIDEDRPRHTELRGLINRGFTPRMPRKLESIFQSLTSEAIDAVAGQGECDFVEAIAVPLPLLLIAEMIGIRRQDRDRFHEWSDSMIHAQGAMGDVEAITRAAKAFGEYAAYVTEIIEERRQRPEDDLISILVGAKEEGILVEHEHDEGPDRLGRSEEQRLLADDELIMFCVLLMVAGNETTRNALSGGMPLLIDHPEERRQLVEDPSKIPVAVEEMLRLVSPVLSFGRTATRDTEIRGHRIEKGQKILMLYPSANRDAEVFDEPDSFRIDRNPNHLAFGLGNHFCLGANLARMELRVAFRELLRRIPEMEYTQGGPEFAPSALVRSCSHMYVRFDPERVAA
;
A
#
# COMPACT_ATOMS: atom_id res chain seq x y z
N MET A 1 1.74 28.14 4.07
CA MET A 1 2.94 27.60 4.72
C MET A 1 2.67 26.13 4.97
N LEU A 2 3.63 25.24 4.80
CA LEU A 2 3.48 23.81 5.03
C LEU A 2 4.26 23.48 6.31
N ASP A 3 3.58 23.00 7.35
CA ASP A 3 4.22 22.58 8.59
C ASP A 3 4.56 21.09 8.55
N LEU A 4 5.64 20.70 9.26
CA LEU A 4 6.15 19.34 9.25
C LEU A 4 5.95 18.68 10.62
N ALA A 5 5.13 17.62 10.69
CA ALA A 5 5.07 16.71 11.83
C ALA A 5 6.08 15.58 11.61
N SER A 6 7.23 15.64 12.31
CA SER A 6 8.35 14.72 12.13
C SER A 6 8.60 13.80 13.34
N ARG A 7 8.01 14.10 14.50
CA ARG A 7 8.09 13.30 15.71
C ARG A 7 6.97 12.26 15.74
N PHE A 8 7.24 11.15 16.40
CA PHE A 8 6.26 10.05 16.52
C PHE A 8 4.94 10.51 17.12
N GLU A 9 4.98 11.20 18.25
CA GLU A 9 3.76 11.63 18.95
C GLU A 9 2.98 12.69 18.17
N ASP A 10 3.65 13.55 17.40
CA ASP A 10 3.00 14.60 16.60
C ASP A 10 2.25 13.97 15.40
N VAL A 11 2.88 13.01 14.71
CA VAL A 11 2.24 12.23 13.63
C VAL A 11 1.09 11.41 14.18
N ALA A 12 1.28 10.77 15.34
CA ALA A 12 0.23 10.00 16.00
C ALA A 12 -0.94 10.90 16.44
N TYR A 13 -0.66 12.08 16.97
CA TYR A 13 -1.67 13.06 17.36
C TYR A 13 -2.49 13.52 16.16
N ALA A 14 -1.82 13.97 15.08
CA ALA A 14 -2.50 14.41 13.86
C ALA A 14 -3.36 13.28 13.24
N SER A 15 -2.85 12.05 13.23
CA SER A 15 -3.55 10.89 12.67
C SER A 15 -4.80 10.49 13.46
N LYS A 16 -4.82 10.67 14.79
CA LYS A 16 -5.92 10.28 15.68
C LYS A 16 -7.01 11.35 15.78
N ASN A 17 -6.66 12.63 15.55
CA ASN A 17 -7.57 13.76 15.74
C ASN A 17 -8.10 14.29 14.41
N SER A 18 -8.84 13.44 13.68
CA SER A 18 -9.39 13.76 12.36
C SER A 18 -10.42 14.90 12.36
N ASP A 19 -11.00 15.26 13.51
CA ASP A 19 -11.84 16.43 13.69
C ASP A 19 -11.05 17.74 13.68
N ILE A 20 -9.76 17.68 14.01
CA ILE A 20 -8.83 18.82 13.96
C ILE A 20 -8.04 18.82 12.65
N PHE A 21 -7.64 17.65 12.16
CA PHE A 21 -6.77 17.46 11.00
C PHE A 21 -7.47 16.58 9.95
N CYS A 22 -8.22 17.20 9.05
CA CYS A 22 -9.03 16.52 8.06
C CYS A 22 -8.20 16.01 6.86
N SER A 23 -8.75 15.02 6.17
CA SER A 23 -8.23 14.46 4.92
C SER A 23 -8.94 15.04 3.68
N GLY A 24 -10.17 15.52 3.82
CA GLY A 24 -11.05 15.93 2.74
C GLY A 24 -10.55 17.08 1.86
N GLU A 25 -9.50 17.77 2.28
CA GLU A 25 -8.81 18.80 1.50
C GLU A 25 -7.63 18.25 0.67
N GLY A 26 -7.53 16.91 0.56
CA GLY A 26 -6.48 16.20 -0.15
C GLY A 26 -5.27 15.85 0.72
N VAL A 27 -4.89 14.56 0.69
CA VAL A 27 -3.76 14.03 1.49
C VAL A 27 -2.45 14.00 0.72
N LEU A 28 -2.48 14.07 -0.61
CA LEU A 28 -1.27 14.05 -1.43
C LEU A 28 -0.62 15.43 -1.49
N PRO A 29 0.67 15.56 -1.17
CA PRO A 29 1.38 16.83 -1.27
C PRO A 29 1.37 17.36 -2.71
N GLY A 30 0.86 18.60 -2.88
CA GLY A 30 0.87 19.27 -4.18
C GLY A 30 -0.12 18.75 -5.23
N ASN A 31 -0.94 17.74 -4.91
CA ASN A 31 -1.98 17.23 -5.81
C ASN A 31 -3.39 17.51 -5.23
N PRO A 32 -4.23 18.29 -5.92
CA PRO A 32 -5.60 18.57 -5.48
C PRO A 32 -6.59 17.43 -5.83
N ALA A 33 -6.18 16.41 -6.60
CA ALA A 33 -7.06 15.33 -6.99
C ALA A 33 -7.39 14.46 -5.76
N LYS A 34 -8.66 14.13 -5.59
CA LYS A 34 -9.14 13.24 -4.54
C LYS A 34 -9.13 11.80 -5.02
N LEU A 35 -8.60 10.91 -4.20
CA LEU A 35 -8.48 9.48 -4.46
C LEU A 35 -9.37 8.69 -3.51
N SER A 36 -10.68 8.66 -3.75
CA SER A 36 -11.62 7.80 -3.01
C SER A 36 -11.45 7.90 -1.47
N LEU A 37 -11.57 6.78 -0.77
CA LEU A 37 -11.56 6.62 0.67
C LEU A 37 -10.47 7.40 1.42
N ILE A 38 -9.27 7.56 0.85
CA ILE A 38 -8.13 8.18 1.53
C ILE A 38 -8.31 9.68 1.76
N ASP A 39 -9.10 10.33 0.89
CA ASP A 39 -9.41 11.76 0.93
C ASP A 39 -10.82 12.04 1.47
N GLU A 40 -11.42 11.10 2.17
CA GLU A 40 -12.73 11.28 2.79
C GLU A 40 -12.61 11.46 4.30
N ASP A 41 -13.49 12.31 4.85
CA ASP A 41 -13.67 12.46 6.30
C ASP A 41 -14.97 11.80 6.76
N ARG A 42 -15.17 11.69 8.07
CA ARG A 42 -16.42 11.20 8.66
C ARG A 42 -17.59 12.14 8.31
N PRO A 43 -18.80 11.62 8.05
CA PRO A 43 -19.22 10.22 8.16
C PRO A 43 -18.87 9.37 6.94
N ARG A 44 -18.70 9.95 5.72
CA ARG A 44 -18.53 9.23 4.46
C ARG A 44 -17.35 8.24 4.49
N HIS A 45 -16.20 8.62 5.06
CA HIS A 45 -15.07 7.71 5.27
C HIS A 45 -15.49 6.44 6.02
N THR A 46 -16.26 6.56 7.11
CA THR A 46 -16.67 5.43 7.94
C THR A 46 -17.60 4.49 7.17
N GLU A 47 -18.52 5.05 6.39
CA GLU A 47 -19.43 4.30 5.53
C GLU A 47 -18.64 3.50 4.47
N LEU A 48 -17.86 4.18 3.64
CA LEU A 48 -17.05 3.54 2.60
C LEU A 48 -16.12 2.46 3.17
N ARG A 49 -15.45 2.77 4.28
CA ARG A 49 -14.57 1.80 4.93
C ARG A 49 -15.32 0.58 5.46
N GLY A 50 -16.51 0.77 6.02
CA GLY A 50 -17.38 -0.31 6.46
C GLY A 50 -17.79 -1.23 5.31
N LEU A 51 -18.12 -0.67 4.15
CA LEU A 51 -18.46 -1.41 2.94
C LEU A 51 -17.28 -2.26 2.46
N ILE A 52 -16.13 -1.62 2.31
CA ILE A 52 -14.92 -2.25 1.79
C ILE A 52 -14.40 -3.35 2.72
N ASN A 53 -14.42 -3.14 4.05
CA ASN A 53 -14.00 -4.14 5.03
C ASN A 53 -14.77 -5.45 4.92
N ARG A 54 -16.00 -5.45 4.42
CA ARG A 54 -16.78 -6.68 4.16
C ARG A 54 -16.17 -7.52 3.04
N GLY A 55 -15.53 -6.88 2.05
CA GLY A 55 -14.77 -7.56 1.00
C GLY A 55 -13.51 -8.26 1.52
N PHE A 56 -12.96 -7.81 2.65
CA PHE A 56 -11.77 -8.40 3.29
C PHE A 56 -12.15 -9.43 4.36
N THR A 57 -13.00 -10.40 4.02
CA THR A 57 -13.40 -11.48 4.93
C THR A 57 -12.21 -12.34 5.35
N PRO A 58 -12.25 -13.07 6.49
CA PRO A 58 -11.15 -13.94 6.94
C PRO A 58 -10.77 -15.09 5.96
N ARG A 59 -11.63 -15.39 4.98
CA ARG A 59 -11.34 -16.41 3.94
C ARG A 59 -10.40 -15.88 2.86
N MET A 60 -10.53 -14.60 2.49
CA MET A 60 -9.73 -13.98 1.44
C MET A 60 -8.24 -14.00 1.74
N PRO A 61 -7.72 -13.59 2.93
CA PRO A 61 -6.30 -13.66 3.22
C PRO A 61 -5.68 -15.05 3.05
N ARG A 62 -6.39 -16.12 3.43
CA ARG A 62 -5.87 -17.49 3.28
C ARG A 62 -5.74 -17.92 1.82
N LYS A 63 -6.75 -17.57 1.00
CA LYS A 63 -6.71 -17.82 -0.45
C LYS A 63 -5.57 -17.03 -1.09
N LEU A 64 -5.47 -15.75 -0.77
CA LEU A 64 -4.44 -14.87 -1.30
C LEU A 64 -3.04 -15.29 -0.86
N GLU A 65 -2.84 -15.83 0.36
CA GLU A 65 -1.55 -16.35 0.83
C GLU A 65 -1.07 -17.50 -0.06
N SER A 66 -1.94 -18.46 -0.38
CA SER A 66 -1.61 -19.59 -1.27
C SER A 66 -1.26 -19.12 -2.68
N ILE A 67 -2.03 -18.18 -3.22
CA ILE A 67 -1.78 -17.59 -4.54
C ILE A 67 -0.45 -16.84 -4.53
N PHE A 68 -0.21 -16.01 -3.52
CA PHE A 68 1.01 -15.23 -3.40
C PHE A 68 2.25 -16.11 -3.24
N GLN A 69 2.14 -17.22 -2.53
CA GLN A 69 3.22 -18.21 -2.44
C GLN A 69 3.57 -18.81 -3.80
N SER A 70 2.56 -19.14 -4.64
CA SER A 70 2.81 -19.62 -6.00
C SER A 70 3.45 -18.55 -6.87
N LEU A 71 2.95 -17.33 -6.84
CA LEU A 71 3.52 -16.19 -7.56
C LEU A 71 4.97 -15.92 -7.15
N THR A 72 5.26 -16.00 -5.85
CA THR A 72 6.61 -15.81 -5.33
C THR A 72 7.56 -16.92 -5.82
N SER A 73 7.11 -18.18 -5.80
CA SER A 73 7.90 -19.29 -6.34
C SER A 73 8.17 -19.12 -7.83
N GLU A 74 7.16 -18.77 -8.62
CA GLU A 74 7.27 -18.53 -10.07
C GLU A 74 8.27 -17.39 -10.37
N ALA A 75 8.20 -16.27 -9.63
CA ALA A 75 9.13 -15.16 -9.80
C ALA A 75 10.59 -15.56 -9.48
N ILE A 76 10.80 -16.33 -8.42
CA ILE A 76 12.12 -16.86 -8.08
C ILE A 76 12.58 -17.88 -9.13
N ASP A 77 11.73 -18.80 -9.59
CA ASP A 77 12.05 -19.79 -10.64
C ASP A 77 12.59 -19.12 -11.92
N ALA A 78 12.05 -17.97 -12.28
CA ALA A 78 12.46 -17.22 -13.46
C ALA A 78 13.93 -16.74 -13.40
N VAL A 79 14.49 -16.55 -12.21
CA VAL A 79 15.84 -16.00 -12.04
C VAL A 79 16.80 -16.94 -11.33
N ALA A 80 16.31 -17.93 -10.57
CA ALA A 80 17.13 -18.78 -9.71
C ALA A 80 18.26 -19.53 -10.44
N GLY A 81 18.03 -19.90 -11.71
CA GLY A 81 19.07 -20.54 -12.54
C GLY A 81 20.09 -19.58 -13.16
N GLN A 82 19.84 -18.27 -13.13
CA GLN A 82 20.70 -17.27 -13.75
C GLN A 82 21.83 -16.80 -12.82
N GLY A 83 21.61 -16.85 -11.51
CA GLY A 83 22.57 -16.42 -10.50
C GLY A 83 22.68 -14.90 -10.32
N GLU A 84 21.99 -14.12 -11.13
CA GLU A 84 21.90 -12.66 -11.01
C GLU A 84 20.58 -12.12 -11.59
N CYS A 85 20.10 -11.00 -11.07
CA CYS A 85 18.94 -10.30 -11.62
C CYS A 85 18.88 -8.84 -11.13
N ASP A 86 18.00 -8.03 -11.77
CA ASP A 86 17.45 -6.86 -11.12
C ASP A 86 16.32 -7.32 -10.18
N PHE A 87 16.57 -7.28 -8.87
CA PHE A 87 15.60 -7.72 -7.85
C PHE A 87 14.29 -6.92 -7.90
N VAL A 88 14.37 -5.64 -8.26
CA VAL A 88 13.18 -4.79 -8.32
C VAL A 88 12.28 -5.25 -9.46
N GLU A 89 12.84 -5.36 -10.67
CA GLU A 89 12.10 -5.72 -11.88
C GLU A 89 11.59 -7.18 -11.83
N ALA A 90 12.45 -8.10 -11.39
CA ALA A 90 12.14 -9.53 -11.45
C ALA A 90 11.27 -10.03 -10.29
N ILE A 91 11.37 -9.41 -9.10
CA ILE A 91 10.74 -9.90 -7.86
C ILE A 91 9.79 -8.86 -7.26
N ALA A 92 10.29 -7.64 -6.94
CA ALA A 92 9.52 -6.71 -6.13
C ALA A 92 8.34 -6.09 -6.87
N VAL A 93 8.46 -5.82 -8.16
CA VAL A 93 7.39 -5.23 -8.99
C VAL A 93 6.26 -6.20 -9.28
N PRO A 94 6.50 -7.42 -9.82
CA PRO A 94 5.41 -8.28 -10.26
C PRO A 94 4.57 -8.84 -9.12
N LEU A 95 5.15 -9.10 -7.95
CA LEU A 95 4.47 -9.83 -6.89
C LEU A 95 3.22 -9.13 -6.35
N PRO A 96 3.29 -7.88 -5.85
CA PRO A 96 2.10 -7.20 -5.34
C PRO A 96 1.08 -6.90 -6.44
N LEU A 97 1.56 -6.55 -7.63
CA LEU A 97 0.72 -6.22 -8.77
C LEU A 97 -0.14 -7.42 -9.20
N LEU A 98 0.46 -8.60 -9.31
CA LEU A 98 -0.26 -9.82 -9.67
C LEU A 98 -1.25 -10.24 -8.59
N LEU A 99 -0.93 -10.03 -7.31
CA LEU A 99 -1.86 -10.31 -6.23
C LEU A 99 -3.08 -9.37 -6.26
N ILE A 100 -2.88 -8.07 -6.49
CA ILE A 100 -3.96 -7.11 -6.66
C ILE A 100 -4.82 -7.48 -7.89
N ALA A 101 -4.19 -7.90 -8.99
CA ALA A 101 -4.89 -8.37 -10.18
C ALA A 101 -5.81 -9.57 -9.86
N GLU A 102 -5.33 -10.57 -9.12
CA GLU A 102 -6.13 -11.71 -8.66
C GLU A 102 -7.28 -11.26 -7.74
N MET A 103 -7.00 -10.34 -6.83
CA MET A 103 -7.98 -9.85 -5.86
C MET A 103 -9.14 -9.09 -6.53
N ILE A 104 -8.82 -8.26 -7.53
CA ILE A 104 -9.82 -7.47 -8.28
C ILE A 104 -10.56 -8.37 -9.30
N GLY A 105 -9.97 -9.48 -9.75
CA GLY A 105 -10.52 -10.34 -10.79
C GLY A 105 -10.08 -9.96 -12.20
N ILE A 106 -8.86 -9.39 -12.35
CA ILE A 106 -8.25 -9.09 -13.65
C ILE A 106 -7.98 -10.40 -14.39
N ARG A 107 -8.41 -10.49 -15.63
CA ARG A 107 -8.20 -11.69 -16.45
C ARG A 107 -6.72 -11.92 -16.71
N ARG A 108 -6.26 -13.18 -16.67
CA ARG A 108 -4.82 -13.51 -16.84
C ARG A 108 -4.19 -12.94 -18.10
N GLN A 109 -4.94 -12.94 -19.20
CA GLN A 109 -4.50 -12.40 -20.48
C GLN A 109 -4.33 -10.87 -20.51
N ASP A 110 -4.91 -10.16 -19.54
CA ASP A 110 -4.90 -8.69 -19.46
C ASP A 110 -3.90 -8.17 -18.41
N ARG A 111 -3.09 -9.05 -17.78
CA ARG A 111 -2.14 -8.69 -16.73
C ARG A 111 -1.04 -7.76 -17.20
N ASP A 112 -0.57 -7.93 -18.44
CA ASP A 112 0.43 -7.03 -19.02
C ASP A 112 -0.14 -5.61 -19.17
N ARG A 113 -1.38 -5.48 -19.65
CA ARG A 113 -2.07 -4.18 -19.72
C ARG A 113 -2.29 -3.58 -18.32
N PHE A 114 -2.63 -4.42 -17.36
CA PHE A 114 -2.80 -3.97 -15.96
C PHE A 114 -1.49 -3.41 -15.40
N HIS A 115 -0.36 -4.04 -15.72
CA HIS A 115 0.97 -3.54 -15.39
C HIS A 115 1.25 -2.18 -16.04
N GLU A 116 1.00 -2.05 -17.35
CA GLU A 116 1.19 -0.79 -18.09
C GLU A 116 0.34 0.36 -17.54
N TRP A 117 -0.91 0.09 -17.18
CA TRP A 117 -1.79 1.09 -16.56
C TRP A 117 -1.27 1.52 -15.17
N SER A 118 -0.88 0.55 -14.35
CA SER A 118 -0.31 0.80 -13.02
C SER A 118 0.94 1.68 -13.12
N ASP A 119 1.90 1.29 -13.94
CA ASP A 119 3.15 2.03 -14.14
C ASP A 119 2.91 3.45 -14.64
N SER A 120 2.03 3.62 -15.62
CA SER A 120 1.71 4.94 -16.16
C SER A 120 1.13 5.88 -15.12
N MET A 121 0.22 5.37 -14.25
CA MET A 121 -0.40 6.17 -13.20
C MET A 121 0.57 6.48 -12.05
N ILE A 122 1.45 5.55 -11.70
CA ILE A 122 2.45 5.73 -10.64
C ILE A 122 3.52 6.74 -11.08
N HIS A 123 4.05 6.62 -12.30
CA HIS A 123 5.07 7.54 -12.82
C HIS A 123 4.60 9.00 -12.82
N ALA A 124 3.32 9.25 -13.12
CA ALA A 124 2.78 10.60 -13.10
C ALA A 124 2.76 11.25 -11.70
N GLN A 125 2.75 10.46 -10.62
CA GLN A 125 2.77 11.00 -9.25
C GLN A 125 4.12 11.61 -8.88
N GLY A 126 5.22 11.17 -9.52
CA GLY A 126 6.56 11.74 -9.33
C GLY A 126 6.93 12.83 -10.34
N ALA A 127 6.21 12.91 -11.46
CA ALA A 127 6.53 13.74 -12.61
C ALA A 127 5.85 15.12 -12.57
N MET A 128 6.08 15.91 -11.51
CA MET A 128 5.50 17.26 -11.38
C MET A 128 5.88 18.13 -12.58
N GLY A 129 4.87 18.48 -13.40
CA GLY A 129 5.04 19.36 -14.57
C GLY A 129 5.38 18.64 -15.89
N ASP A 130 5.54 17.34 -15.90
CA ASP A 130 5.69 16.54 -17.12
C ASP A 130 4.31 16.28 -17.75
N VAL A 131 3.97 17.10 -18.76
CA VAL A 131 2.68 17.03 -19.47
C VAL A 131 2.52 15.68 -20.19
N GLU A 132 3.59 15.08 -20.67
CA GLU A 132 3.54 13.80 -21.37
C GLU A 132 3.22 12.66 -20.40
N ALA A 133 3.87 12.62 -19.22
CA ALA A 133 3.58 11.65 -18.17
C ALA A 133 2.15 11.79 -17.67
N ILE A 134 1.67 13.00 -17.44
CA ILE A 134 0.29 13.28 -17.04
C ILE A 134 -0.71 12.80 -18.10
N THR A 135 -0.43 13.04 -19.37
CA THR A 135 -1.30 12.61 -20.49
C THR A 135 -1.35 11.09 -20.59
N ARG A 136 -0.20 10.40 -20.47
CA ARG A 136 -0.16 8.92 -20.42
C ARG A 136 -0.96 8.37 -19.26
N ALA A 137 -0.83 8.95 -18.08
CA ALA A 137 -1.58 8.53 -16.90
C ALA A 137 -3.09 8.74 -17.04
N ALA A 138 -3.53 9.87 -17.61
CA ALA A 138 -4.93 10.12 -17.89
C ALA A 138 -5.53 9.11 -18.88
N LYS A 139 -4.76 8.75 -19.91
CA LYS A 139 -5.16 7.70 -20.86
C LYS A 139 -5.25 6.34 -20.15
N ALA A 140 -4.23 5.95 -19.40
CA ALA A 140 -4.19 4.70 -18.63
C ALA A 140 -5.37 4.60 -17.65
N PHE A 141 -5.67 5.69 -16.95
CA PHE A 141 -6.83 5.79 -16.07
C PHE A 141 -8.15 5.53 -16.82
N GLY A 142 -8.34 6.19 -17.97
CA GLY A 142 -9.56 6.01 -18.78
C GLY A 142 -9.73 4.58 -19.30
N GLU A 143 -8.65 3.96 -19.77
CA GLU A 143 -8.66 2.57 -20.24
C GLU A 143 -8.92 1.59 -19.09
N TYR A 144 -8.29 1.78 -17.94
CA TYR A 144 -8.50 0.96 -16.76
C TYR A 144 -9.91 1.10 -16.19
N ALA A 145 -10.45 2.33 -16.10
CA ALA A 145 -11.80 2.58 -15.65
C ALA A 145 -12.83 1.90 -16.55
N ALA A 146 -12.66 1.98 -17.87
CA ALA A 146 -13.53 1.26 -18.82
C ALA A 146 -13.46 -0.27 -18.63
N TYR A 147 -12.26 -0.81 -18.45
CA TYR A 147 -12.06 -2.23 -18.20
C TYR A 147 -12.70 -2.70 -16.88
N VAL A 148 -12.54 -1.93 -15.79
CA VAL A 148 -13.19 -2.26 -14.50
C VAL A 148 -14.71 -2.19 -14.62
N THR A 149 -15.25 -1.23 -15.40
CA THR A 149 -16.68 -1.16 -15.68
C THR A 149 -17.21 -2.44 -16.35
N GLU A 150 -16.47 -2.97 -17.33
CA GLU A 150 -16.83 -4.26 -17.96
C GLU A 150 -16.84 -5.40 -16.94
N ILE A 151 -15.84 -5.48 -16.06
CA ILE A 151 -15.80 -6.50 -15.00
C ILE A 151 -16.99 -6.35 -14.05
N ILE A 152 -17.32 -5.14 -13.62
CA ILE A 152 -18.47 -4.87 -12.74
C ILE A 152 -19.75 -5.42 -13.37
N GLU A 153 -20.00 -5.12 -14.65
CA GLU A 153 -21.18 -5.62 -15.36
C GLU A 153 -21.20 -7.16 -15.49
N GLU A 154 -20.04 -7.77 -15.78
CA GLU A 154 -19.92 -9.23 -15.81
C GLU A 154 -20.22 -9.85 -14.44
N ARG A 155 -19.70 -9.25 -13.34
CA ARG A 155 -19.90 -9.77 -11.97
C ARG A 155 -21.32 -9.59 -11.47
N ARG A 156 -22.07 -8.61 -11.98
CA ARG A 156 -23.51 -8.51 -11.74
C ARG A 156 -24.28 -9.70 -12.31
N GLN A 157 -23.89 -10.13 -13.50
CA GLN A 157 -24.55 -11.25 -14.17
C GLN A 157 -24.03 -12.59 -13.71
N ARG A 158 -22.73 -12.67 -13.41
CA ARG A 158 -22.02 -13.90 -13.05
C ARG A 158 -20.97 -13.61 -11.96
N PRO A 159 -21.37 -13.66 -10.69
CA PRO A 159 -20.43 -13.48 -9.58
C PRO A 159 -19.30 -14.52 -9.59
N GLU A 160 -18.10 -14.08 -9.24
CA GLU A 160 -16.91 -14.90 -9.05
C GLU A 160 -16.35 -14.72 -7.63
N ASP A 161 -15.30 -15.47 -7.29
CA ASP A 161 -14.65 -15.36 -5.98
C ASP A 161 -13.55 -14.26 -5.99
N ASP A 162 -14.01 -13.02 -6.25
CA ASP A 162 -13.16 -11.82 -6.28
C ASP A 162 -13.79 -10.65 -5.51
N LEU A 163 -13.00 -9.60 -5.31
CA LEU A 163 -13.43 -8.45 -4.52
C LEU A 163 -14.56 -7.67 -5.19
N ILE A 164 -14.55 -7.54 -6.52
CA ILE A 164 -15.61 -6.84 -7.25
C ILE A 164 -16.93 -7.57 -7.06
N SER A 165 -16.97 -8.89 -7.19
CA SER A 165 -18.18 -9.69 -6.95
C SER A 165 -18.74 -9.50 -5.54
N ILE A 166 -17.87 -9.46 -4.53
CA ILE A 166 -18.28 -9.24 -3.14
C ILE A 166 -18.88 -7.84 -2.97
N LEU A 167 -18.26 -6.81 -3.54
CA LEU A 167 -18.71 -5.42 -3.39
C LEU A 167 -19.98 -5.15 -4.19
N VAL A 168 -20.11 -5.72 -5.40
CA VAL A 168 -21.33 -5.66 -6.22
C VAL A 168 -22.48 -6.39 -5.54
N GLY A 169 -22.27 -7.63 -5.08
CA GLY A 169 -23.29 -8.41 -4.38
C GLY A 169 -23.76 -7.75 -3.09
N ALA A 170 -22.84 -7.20 -2.31
CA ALA A 170 -23.18 -6.45 -1.10
C ALA A 170 -24.05 -5.21 -1.39
N LYS A 171 -23.89 -4.56 -2.55
CA LYS A 171 -24.72 -3.45 -3.01
C LYS A 171 -26.14 -3.93 -3.36
N GLU A 172 -26.27 -5.01 -4.14
CA GLU A 172 -27.56 -5.52 -4.61
C GLU A 172 -28.42 -6.15 -3.50
N GLU A 173 -27.80 -6.77 -2.50
CA GLU A 173 -28.50 -7.37 -1.35
C GLU A 173 -28.96 -6.33 -0.32
N GLY A 174 -28.71 -5.04 -0.53
CA GLY A 174 -29.05 -4.01 0.44
C GLY A 174 -28.28 -4.14 1.77
N ILE A 175 -27.25 -5.00 1.81
CA ILE A 175 -26.40 -5.22 2.99
C ILE A 175 -25.55 -3.97 3.29
N LEU A 176 -25.53 -3.04 2.35
CA LEU A 176 -24.92 -1.72 2.44
C LEU A 176 -25.85 -0.67 3.06
N VAL A 177 -27.04 -1.07 3.49
CA VAL A 177 -27.96 -0.27 4.26
C VAL A 177 -27.69 -0.50 5.73
N GLU A 178 -27.23 0.51 6.37
CA GLU A 178 -27.13 0.85 7.81
C GLU A 178 -27.22 -0.25 8.88
N HIS A 179 -26.39 -0.10 9.89
CA HIS A 179 -26.70 -0.57 11.25
C HIS A 179 -28.05 0.02 11.68
N GLU A 180 -29.00 -0.87 12.01
CA GLU A 180 -30.30 -0.59 12.62
C GLU A 180 -30.19 0.11 13.98
N HIS A 181 -29.72 1.35 14.05
CA HIS A 181 -29.76 2.12 15.29
C HIS A 181 -29.94 3.62 15.10
N ASP A 182 -30.56 4.07 14.01
CA ASP A 182 -31.12 5.45 14.02
C ASP A 182 -32.31 5.54 13.05
N GLU A 183 -33.53 5.43 13.61
CA GLU A 183 -34.78 5.78 12.93
C GLU A 183 -34.89 7.32 12.79
N GLY A 184 -33.91 7.93 12.16
CA GLY A 184 -33.93 9.36 11.88
C GLY A 184 -33.54 9.67 10.45
N PRO A 185 -33.99 10.80 9.88
CA PRO A 185 -33.49 11.24 8.59
C PRO A 185 -31.97 11.38 8.67
N ASP A 186 -31.26 10.89 7.63
CA ASP A 186 -29.83 11.07 7.52
C ASP A 186 -29.48 12.52 7.84
N ARG A 187 -28.59 12.76 8.82
CA ARG A 187 -28.18 14.09 9.27
C ARG A 187 -27.65 14.97 8.14
N LEU A 188 -27.36 14.38 6.98
CA LEU A 188 -26.88 15.05 5.76
C LEU A 188 -27.97 15.16 4.69
N GLY A 189 -29.20 14.66 4.91
CA GLY A 189 -30.34 14.78 3.98
C GLY A 189 -30.18 13.98 2.68
N ARG A 190 -29.37 12.91 2.67
CA ARG A 190 -29.13 12.08 1.48
C ARG A 190 -30.24 11.06 1.26
N SER A 191 -30.53 10.75 -0.02
CA SER A 191 -31.45 9.68 -0.39
C SER A 191 -30.83 8.28 -0.13
N GLU A 192 -31.66 7.24 -0.06
CA GLU A 192 -31.18 5.84 0.03
C GLU A 192 -30.18 5.49 -1.06
N GLU A 193 -30.41 5.93 -2.29
CA GLU A 193 -29.48 5.73 -3.43
C GLU A 193 -28.11 6.38 -3.20
N GLN A 194 -28.06 7.52 -2.51
CA GLN A 194 -26.81 8.23 -2.18
C GLN A 194 -26.01 7.58 -1.04
N ARG A 195 -26.58 6.61 -0.35
CA ARG A 195 -25.91 5.83 0.72
C ARG A 195 -25.22 4.59 0.18
N LEU A 196 -25.59 4.11 -1.01
CA LEU A 196 -24.97 2.98 -1.66
C LEU A 196 -23.61 3.36 -2.27
N LEU A 197 -22.72 2.37 -2.41
CA LEU A 197 -21.48 2.54 -3.17
C LEU A 197 -21.85 2.71 -4.66
N ALA A 198 -21.65 3.89 -5.22
CA ALA A 198 -21.88 4.13 -6.64
C ALA A 198 -20.83 3.42 -7.50
N ASP A 199 -21.11 3.17 -8.77
CA ASP A 199 -20.18 2.46 -9.65
C ASP A 199 -18.88 3.25 -9.88
N ASP A 200 -18.97 4.56 -9.96
CA ASP A 200 -17.81 5.45 -10.03
C ASP A 200 -16.95 5.39 -8.75
N GLU A 201 -17.57 5.28 -7.58
CA GLU A 201 -16.84 5.08 -6.32
C GLU A 201 -16.15 3.71 -6.28
N LEU A 202 -16.80 2.66 -6.80
CA LEU A 202 -16.20 1.32 -6.92
C LEU A 202 -15.02 1.32 -7.90
N ILE A 203 -15.16 1.98 -9.07
CA ILE A 203 -14.07 2.15 -10.02
C ILE A 203 -12.90 2.90 -9.37
N MET A 204 -13.17 4.04 -8.71
CA MET A 204 -12.15 4.81 -8.02
C MET A 204 -11.48 4.01 -6.89
N PHE A 205 -12.23 3.15 -6.22
CA PHE A 205 -11.66 2.25 -5.23
C PHE A 205 -10.73 1.20 -5.88
N CYS A 206 -11.10 0.63 -7.03
CA CYS A 206 -10.21 -0.29 -7.77
C CYS A 206 -8.93 0.42 -8.26
N VAL A 207 -9.02 1.70 -8.67
CA VAL A 207 -7.85 2.54 -8.99
C VAL A 207 -6.98 2.73 -7.75
N LEU A 208 -7.59 3.07 -6.62
CA LEU A 208 -6.86 3.23 -5.35
C LEU A 208 -6.14 1.93 -4.95
N LEU A 209 -6.79 0.77 -5.07
CA LEU A 209 -6.17 -0.51 -4.78
C LEU A 209 -4.98 -0.81 -5.68
N MET A 210 -5.10 -0.56 -6.97
CA MET A 210 -4.02 -0.78 -7.93
C MET A 210 -2.80 0.07 -7.60
N VAL A 211 -2.99 1.35 -7.29
CA VAL A 211 -1.89 2.26 -6.97
C VAL A 211 -1.34 2.02 -5.57
N ALA A 212 -2.21 2.02 -4.55
CA ALA A 212 -1.79 1.95 -3.16
C ALA A 212 -1.29 0.56 -2.74
N GLY A 213 -1.88 -0.51 -3.28
CA GLY A 213 -1.51 -1.88 -2.95
C GLY A 213 -0.23 -2.35 -3.63
N ASN A 214 0.01 -1.91 -4.86
CA ASN A 214 1.19 -2.29 -5.62
C ASN A 214 2.45 -1.54 -5.13
N GLU A 215 2.47 -0.21 -5.25
CA GLU A 215 3.68 0.58 -5.07
C GLU A 215 4.25 0.51 -3.65
N THR A 216 3.40 0.49 -2.64
CA THR A 216 3.86 0.46 -1.25
C THR A 216 4.49 -0.88 -0.86
N THR A 217 3.89 -2.01 -1.29
CA THR A 217 4.42 -3.35 -1.00
C THR A 217 5.68 -3.64 -1.81
N ARG A 218 5.72 -3.23 -3.09
CA ARG A 218 6.93 -3.27 -3.91
C ARG A 218 8.09 -2.57 -3.22
N ASN A 219 7.86 -1.35 -2.71
CA ASN A 219 8.89 -0.58 -2.02
C ASN A 219 9.24 -1.13 -0.63
N ALA A 220 8.32 -1.82 0.04
CA ALA A 220 8.62 -2.56 1.26
C ALA A 220 9.52 -3.77 1.00
N LEU A 221 9.30 -4.50 -0.10
CA LEU A 221 10.15 -5.62 -0.52
C LEU A 221 11.54 -5.13 -0.94
N SER A 222 11.59 -4.18 -1.87
CA SER A 222 12.85 -3.63 -2.41
C SER A 222 13.65 -2.82 -1.40
N GLY A 223 13.01 -2.25 -0.36
CA GLY A 223 13.68 -1.59 0.75
C GLY A 223 14.05 -2.52 1.91
N GLY A 224 13.33 -3.64 2.06
CA GLY A 224 13.61 -4.64 3.09
C GLY A 224 14.79 -5.55 2.74
N MET A 225 14.96 -5.90 1.45
CA MET A 225 16.08 -6.74 1.01
C MET A 225 17.46 -6.10 1.25
N PRO A 226 17.70 -4.81 0.98
CA PRO A 226 18.94 -4.14 1.36
C PRO A 226 19.29 -4.28 2.84
N LEU A 227 18.30 -4.20 3.73
CA LEU A 227 18.54 -4.38 5.16
C LEU A 227 19.13 -5.77 5.47
N LEU A 228 18.70 -6.79 4.74
CA LEU A 228 19.23 -8.17 4.89
C LEU A 228 20.60 -8.35 4.22
N ILE A 229 20.84 -7.68 3.09
CA ILE A 229 22.15 -7.73 2.41
C ILE A 229 23.21 -7.03 3.27
N ASP A 230 22.88 -5.85 3.82
CA ASP A 230 23.78 -5.03 4.60
C ASP A 230 24.02 -5.57 6.03
N HIS A 231 23.15 -6.47 6.52
CA HIS A 231 23.24 -7.09 7.85
C HIS A 231 23.25 -8.63 7.75
N PRO A 232 24.35 -9.23 7.28
CA PRO A 232 24.42 -10.67 7.01
C PRO A 232 24.21 -11.55 8.26
N GLU A 233 24.56 -11.05 9.46
CA GLU A 233 24.32 -11.78 10.71
C GLU A 233 22.82 -11.88 11.02
N GLU A 234 22.06 -10.81 10.83
CA GLU A 234 20.61 -10.78 11.00
C GLU A 234 19.93 -11.66 9.96
N ARG A 235 20.41 -11.61 8.71
CA ARG A 235 19.92 -12.48 7.62
C ARG A 235 20.13 -13.96 7.96
N ARG A 236 21.32 -14.35 8.45
CA ARG A 236 21.63 -15.73 8.82
C ARG A 236 20.69 -16.25 9.91
N GLN A 237 20.39 -15.44 10.92
CA GLN A 237 19.44 -15.82 11.96
C GLN A 237 18.03 -16.09 11.40
N LEU A 238 17.59 -15.36 10.39
CA LEU A 238 16.28 -15.58 9.74
C LEU A 238 16.27 -16.82 8.85
N VAL A 239 17.42 -17.20 8.26
CA VAL A 239 17.58 -18.45 7.52
C VAL A 239 17.55 -19.64 8.49
N GLU A 240 18.24 -19.55 9.62
CA GLU A 240 18.29 -20.59 10.65
C GLU A 240 16.96 -20.75 11.40
N ASP A 241 16.25 -19.64 11.65
CA ASP A 241 14.97 -19.61 12.36
C ASP A 241 13.95 -18.74 11.63
N PRO A 242 13.24 -19.29 10.61
CA PRO A 242 12.20 -18.56 9.87
C PRO A 242 11.01 -18.09 10.74
N SER A 243 10.85 -18.57 11.97
CA SER A 243 9.79 -18.11 12.88
C SER A 243 9.97 -16.66 13.32
N LYS A 244 11.17 -16.08 13.17
CA LYS A 244 11.49 -14.68 13.45
C LYS A 244 11.06 -13.73 12.31
N ILE A 245 10.82 -14.23 11.11
CA ILE A 245 10.46 -13.40 9.94
C ILE A 245 9.28 -12.44 10.21
N PRO A 246 8.19 -12.87 10.88
CA PRO A 246 7.09 -11.95 11.17
C PRO A 246 7.49 -10.70 11.98
N VAL A 247 8.40 -10.84 12.94
CA VAL A 247 8.92 -9.72 13.75
C VAL A 247 9.89 -8.88 12.94
N ALA A 248 10.79 -9.51 12.19
CA ALA A 248 11.73 -8.84 11.31
C ALA A 248 11.02 -7.97 10.25
N VAL A 249 9.88 -8.42 9.73
CA VAL A 249 9.06 -7.64 8.77
C VAL A 249 8.52 -6.35 9.40
N GLU A 250 8.11 -6.34 10.66
CA GLU A 250 7.70 -5.10 11.34
C GLU A 250 8.88 -4.12 11.47
N GLU A 251 10.08 -4.61 11.77
CA GLU A 251 11.27 -3.76 11.83
C GLU A 251 11.70 -3.25 10.43
N MET A 252 11.59 -4.08 9.40
CA MET A 252 11.79 -3.64 8.01
C MET A 252 10.81 -2.52 7.65
N LEU A 253 9.52 -2.70 7.95
CA LEU A 253 8.48 -1.69 7.71
C LEU A 253 8.77 -0.39 8.44
N ARG A 254 9.26 -0.44 9.69
CA ARG A 254 9.67 0.73 10.45
C ARG A 254 10.78 1.52 9.74
N LEU A 255 11.85 0.84 9.35
CA LEU A 255 13.03 1.47 8.75
C LEU A 255 12.81 1.90 7.30
N VAL A 256 12.12 1.09 6.52
CA VAL A 256 11.82 1.42 5.11
C VAL A 256 10.81 2.54 5.02
N SER A 257 9.71 2.45 5.80
CA SER A 257 8.59 3.41 5.73
C SER A 257 8.23 3.72 4.27
N PRO A 258 7.62 2.78 3.53
CA PRO A 258 7.41 2.90 2.08
C PRO A 258 6.70 4.20 1.67
N VAL A 259 5.71 4.63 2.45
CA VAL A 259 5.09 5.95 2.32
C VAL A 259 5.91 6.96 3.09
N LEU A 260 6.37 8.01 2.40
CA LEU A 260 7.17 9.08 3.00
C LEU A 260 6.30 10.04 3.81
N SER A 261 5.16 10.44 3.24
CA SER A 261 4.30 11.42 3.90
C SER A 261 2.87 11.42 3.38
N PHE A 262 1.95 11.84 4.25
CA PHE A 262 0.61 12.29 3.89
C PHE A 262 0.31 13.64 4.53
N GLY A 263 -0.48 14.45 3.82
CA GLY A 263 -0.97 15.74 4.30
C GLY A 263 -2.21 15.60 5.17
N ARG A 264 -2.42 16.60 6.02
CA ARG A 264 -3.70 16.89 6.69
C ARG A 264 -3.92 18.38 6.69
N THR A 265 -5.17 18.81 6.75
CA THR A 265 -5.55 20.24 6.79
C THR A 265 -6.19 20.54 8.14
N ALA A 266 -5.75 21.61 8.81
CA ALA A 266 -6.35 22.04 10.07
C ALA A 266 -7.75 22.62 9.84
N THR A 267 -8.74 22.06 10.53
CA THR A 267 -10.16 22.51 10.48
C THR A 267 -10.43 23.74 11.34
N ARG A 268 -9.53 24.02 12.28
CA ARG A 268 -9.57 25.17 13.21
C ARG A 268 -8.15 25.54 13.63
N ASP A 269 -8.00 26.73 14.21
CA ASP A 269 -6.74 27.11 14.86
C ASP A 269 -6.41 26.08 15.95
N THR A 270 -5.19 25.61 15.92
CA THR A 270 -4.69 24.59 16.86
C THR A 270 -3.19 24.77 17.11
N GLU A 271 -2.59 23.87 17.88
CA GLU A 271 -1.19 23.91 18.24
C GLU A 271 -0.61 22.49 18.32
N ILE A 272 0.63 22.32 17.85
CA ILE A 272 1.44 21.11 18.08
C ILE A 272 2.78 21.57 18.66
N ARG A 273 3.15 21.10 19.86
CA ARG A 273 4.43 21.43 20.56
C ARG A 273 4.73 22.93 20.62
N GLY A 274 3.73 23.78 20.88
CA GLY A 274 3.91 25.23 20.95
C GLY A 274 3.92 25.95 19.60
N HIS A 275 3.85 25.23 18.48
CA HIS A 275 3.71 25.82 17.15
C HIS A 275 2.24 25.98 16.79
N ARG A 276 1.83 27.26 16.57
CA ARG A 276 0.48 27.60 16.15
C ARG A 276 0.26 27.17 14.71
N ILE A 277 -0.85 26.49 14.46
CA ILE A 277 -1.33 26.06 13.16
C ILE A 277 -2.69 26.71 12.95
N GLU A 278 -2.82 27.52 11.91
CA GLU A 278 -4.05 28.25 11.61
C GLU A 278 -5.02 27.35 10.82
N LYS A 279 -6.32 27.60 10.96
CA LYS A 279 -7.35 26.96 10.15
C LYS A 279 -7.01 27.04 8.66
N GLY A 280 -7.10 25.91 7.95
CA GLY A 280 -6.78 25.79 6.52
C GLY A 280 -5.30 25.56 6.22
N GLN A 281 -4.39 25.67 7.21
CA GLN A 281 -3.01 25.27 7.01
C GLN A 281 -2.88 23.77 6.84
N LYS A 282 -1.97 23.36 5.92
CA LYS A 282 -1.62 21.94 5.73
C LYS A 282 -0.41 21.59 6.58
N ILE A 283 -0.50 20.43 7.23
CA ILE A 283 0.63 19.77 7.87
C ILE A 283 1.00 18.51 7.09
N LEU A 284 2.28 18.20 7.05
CA LEU A 284 2.81 17.01 6.42
C LEU A 284 3.32 16.06 7.50
N MET A 285 2.75 14.86 7.56
CA MET A 285 3.15 13.80 8.49
C MET A 285 4.30 13.00 7.88
N LEU A 286 5.50 13.09 8.43
CA LEU A 286 6.71 12.46 7.93
C LEU A 286 6.92 11.08 8.61
N TYR A 287 6.42 10.02 8.01
CA TYR A 287 6.50 8.67 8.58
C TYR A 287 7.93 8.13 8.78
N PRO A 288 8.89 8.28 7.83
CA PRO A 288 10.24 7.82 8.05
C PRO A 288 10.95 8.50 9.21
N SER A 289 10.68 9.80 9.42
CA SER A 289 11.22 10.55 10.55
C SER A 289 10.60 10.09 11.87
N ALA A 290 9.28 9.97 11.92
CA ALA A 290 8.57 9.51 13.11
C ALA A 290 8.98 8.08 13.50
N ASN A 291 9.21 7.20 12.53
CA ASN A 291 9.67 5.83 12.75
C ASN A 291 11.14 5.72 13.16
N ARG A 292 11.88 6.84 13.17
CA ARG A 292 13.25 6.99 13.69
C ARG A 292 13.35 7.96 14.84
N ASP A 293 12.23 8.22 15.53
CA ASP A 293 12.23 9.11 16.67
C ASP A 293 12.95 8.45 17.87
N ALA A 294 14.09 9.03 18.28
CA ALA A 294 14.89 8.54 19.40
C ALA A 294 14.19 8.68 20.77
N GLU A 295 13.11 9.46 20.86
CA GLU A 295 12.26 9.48 22.06
C GLU A 295 11.40 8.21 22.21
N VAL A 296 11.24 7.43 21.12
CA VAL A 296 10.39 6.23 21.06
C VAL A 296 11.21 4.96 20.79
N PHE A 297 12.20 5.06 19.93
CA PHE A 297 13.00 3.91 19.50
C PHE A 297 14.45 4.06 19.97
N ASP A 298 14.91 3.14 20.80
CA ASP A 298 16.32 3.02 21.15
C ASP A 298 17.12 2.62 19.92
N GLU A 299 18.29 3.24 19.67
CA GLU A 299 19.10 3.07 18.46
C GLU A 299 18.22 3.09 17.18
N PRO A 300 17.56 4.23 16.87
CA PRO A 300 16.46 4.29 15.90
C PRO A 300 16.88 3.95 14.47
N ASP A 301 18.16 4.07 14.13
CA ASP A 301 18.70 3.78 12.80
C ASP A 301 19.22 2.34 12.66
N SER A 302 19.36 1.61 13.78
CA SER A 302 19.83 0.22 13.78
C SER A 302 18.72 -0.74 13.33
N PHE A 303 19.07 -1.65 12.42
CA PHE A 303 18.20 -2.76 12.03
C PHE A 303 18.35 -3.93 13.01
N ARG A 304 17.28 -4.32 13.66
CA ARG A 304 17.26 -5.38 14.69
C ARG A 304 16.04 -6.28 14.48
N ILE A 305 16.26 -7.51 14.06
CA ILE A 305 15.18 -8.46 13.74
C ILE A 305 14.35 -8.91 14.96
N ASP A 306 14.85 -8.69 16.16
CA ASP A 306 14.17 -8.98 17.43
C ASP A 306 13.33 -7.80 17.94
N ARG A 307 13.47 -6.63 17.34
CA ARG A 307 12.65 -5.47 17.67
C ARG A 307 11.22 -5.70 17.18
N ASN A 308 10.26 -5.68 18.10
CA ASN A 308 8.84 -5.70 17.77
C ASN A 308 8.27 -4.26 17.88
N PRO A 309 8.48 -3.40 16.88
CA PRO A 309 8.20 -1.99 16.98
C PRO A 309 6.71 -1.68 16.83
N ASN A 310 6.21 -0.74 17.64
CA ASN A 310 4.94 -0.09 17.36
C ASN A 310 5.20 1.08 16.39
N HIS A 311 5.23 0.82 15.11
CA HIS A 311 5.61 1.79 14.07
C HIS A 311 4.41 2.45 13.38
N LEU A 312 4.66 3.56 12.68
CA LEU A 312 3.66 4.33 11.95
C LEU A 312 3.66 4.08 10.42
N ALA A 313 4.33 3.04 9.92
CA ALA A 313 4.39 2.78 8.48
C ALA A 313 3.00 2.51 7.84
N PHE A 314 2.02 2.10 8.62
CA PHE A 314 0.63 1.90 8.21
C PHE A 314 -0.30 3.05 8.66
N GLY A 315 0.25 4.15 9.16
CA GLY A 315 -0.53 5.23 9.76
C GLY A 315 -1.23 4.83 11.06
N LEU A 316 -2.14 5.66 11.52
CA LEU A 316 -2.97 5.45 12.72
C LEU A 316 -4.37 6.05 12.54
N GLY A 317 -5.27 5.73 13.48
CA GLY A 317 -6.62 6.31 13.55
C GLY A 317 -7.55 5.82 12.45
N ASN A 318 -8.43 6.69 11.98
CA ASN A 318 -9.47 6.35 11.00
C ASN A 318 -8.89 5.85 9.68
N HIS A 319 -7.77 6.42 9.25
CA HIS A 319 -7.07 6.10 8.02
C HIS A 319 -5.94 5.05 8.20
N PHE A 320 -5.94 4.28 9.29
CA PHE A 320 -5.03 3.14 9.41
C PHE A 320 -5.14 2.26 8.16
N CYS A 321 -4.02 1.83 7.60
CA CYS A 321 -3.94 1.14 6.31
C CYS A 321 -4.93 -0.04 6.23
N LEU A 322 -5.80 -0.03 5.22
CA LEU A 322 -6.76 -1.09 4.96
C LEU A 322 -6.05 -2.42 4.64
N GLY A 323 -5.00 -2.35 3.82
CA GLY A 323 -4.21 -3.49 3.37
C GLY A 323 -3.12 -3.95 4.32
N ALA A 324 -3.03 -3.42 5.56
CA ALA A 324 -1.91 -3.71 6.47
C ALA A 324 -1.68 -5.21 6.72
N ASN A 325 -2.75 -6.00 6.86
CA ASN A 325 -2.63 -7.45 7.06
C ASN A 325 -2.21 -8.17 5.78
N LEU A 326 -2.67 -7.69 4.62
CA LEU A 326 -2.28 -8.21 3.32
C LEU A 326 -0.79 -7.96 3.06
N ALA A 327 -0.33 -6.72 3.19
CA ALA A 327 1.08 -6.36 3.03
C ALA A 327 2.00 -7.15 3.97
N ARG A 328 1.60 -7.34 5.24
CA ARG A 328 2.35 -8.21 6.18
C ARG A 328 2.41 -9.65 5.72
N MET A 329 1.33 -10.18 5.18
CA MET A 329 1.30 -11.54 4.63
C MET A 329 2.24 -11.64 3.42
N GLU A 330 2.16 -10.72 2.48
CA GLU A 330 3.02 -10.66 1.30
C GLU A 330 4.50 -10.62 1.68
N LEU A 331 4.90 -9.70 2.56
CA LEU A 331 6.29 -9.58 3.01
C LEU A 331 6.78 -10.86 3.71
N ARG A 332 5.96 -11.46 4.59
CA ARG A 332 6.33 -12.70 5.28
C ARG A 332 6.52 -13.86 4.32
N VAL A 333 5.64 -14.01 3.34
CA VAL A 333 5.73 -15.09 2.34
C VAL A 333 6.93 -14.87 1.44
N ALA A 334 7.10 -13.64 0.91
CA ALA A 334 8.21 -13.33 0.02
C ALA A 334 9.57 -13.53 0.70
N PHE A 335 9.78 -12.94 1.88
CA PHE A 335 11.07 -13.09 2.59
C PHE A 335 11.32 -14.54 3.04
N ARG A 336 10.29 -15.30 3.41
CA ARG A 336 10.43 -16.72 3.71
C ARG A 336 10.94 -17.52 2.50
N GLU A 337 10.32 -17.33 1.34
CA GLU A 337 10.71 -18.05 0.12
C GLU A 337 12.08 -17.58 -0.40
N LEU A 338 12.36 -16.28 -0.39
CA LEU A 338 13.65 -15.74 -0.79
C LEU A 338 14.78 -16.27 0.08
N LEU A 339 14.65 -16.22 1.42
CA LEU A 339 15.67 -16.71 2.34
C LEU A 339 15.83 -18.24 2.30
N ARG A 340 14.76 -18.96 1.96
CA ARG A 340 14.84 -20.43 1.79
C ARG A 340 15.58 -20.84 0.53
N ARG A 341 15.36 -20.11 -0.59
CA ARG A 341 15.84 -20.47 -1.92
C ARG A 341 17.12 -19.74 -2.32
N ILE A 342 17.22 -18.47 -1.93
CA ILE A 342 18.34 -17.58 -2.25
C ILE A 342 18.84 -16.96 -0.93
N PRO A 343 19.40 -17.78 0.00
CA PRO A 343 19.80 -17.33 1.33
C PRO A 343 20.96 -16.33 1.32
N GLU A 344 21.84 -16.43 0.32
CA GLU A 344 22.98 -15.53 0.14
C GLU A 344 22.76 -14.67 -1.10
N MET A 345 22.63 -13.35 -0.87
CA MET A 345 22.43 -12.36 -1.92
C MET A 345 23.37 -11.18 -1.68
N GLU A 346 24.02 -10.71 -2.72
CA GLU A 346 24.97 -9.60 -2.69
C GLU A 346 24.67 -8.62 -3.84
N TYR A 347 25.05 -7.35 -3.69
CA TYR A 347 25.00 -6.40 -4.80
C TYR A 347 26.05 -6.70 -5.86
N THR A 348 25.70 -6.57 -7.14
CA THR A 348 26.65 -6.58 -8.25
C THR A 348 27.13 -5.18 -8.63
N GLN A 349 26.34 -4.17 -8.27
CA GLN A 349 26.61 -2.75 -8.47
C GLN A 349 26.27 -2.00 -7.18
N GLY A 350 26.56 -0.75 -7.06
CA GLY A 350 26.59 0.09 -5.86
C GLY A 350 25.38 0.16 -4.93
N GLY A 351 24.50 -0.84 -4.91
CA GLY A 351 23.31 -0.91 -4.04
C GLY A 351 22.02 -0.47 -4.74
N PRO A 352 20.92 -0.21 -3.97
CA PRO A 352 19.64 0.17 -4.55
C PRO A 352 19.67 1.58 -5.15
N GLU A 353 19.06 1.75 -6.32
CA GLU A 353 18.83 3.02 -6.99
C GLU A 353 17.44 3.54 -6.64
N PHE A 354 17.31 4.82 -6.30
CA PHE A 354 16.03 5.43 -5.93
C PHE A 354 15.59 6.49 -6.92
N ALA A 355 14.33 6.41 -7.35
CA ALA A 355 13.69 7.47 -8.11
C ALA A 355 13.21 8.59 -7.19
N PRO A 356 13.29 9.88 -7.63
CA PRO A 356 12.72 10.98 -6.88
C PRO A 356 11.22 10.83 -6.71
N SER A 357 10.74 10.89 -5.47
CA SER A 357 9.31 10.88 -5.14
C SER A 357 9.07 11.62 -3.83
N ALA A 358 7.99 12.38 -3.76
CA ALA A 358 7.54 13.04 -2.54
C ALA A 358 6.59 12.15 -1.70
N LEU A 359 6.04 11.08 -2.30
CA LEU A 359 5.02 10.25 -1.70
C LEU A 359 5.56 8.93 -1.17
N VAL A 360 6.39 8.24 -1.95
CA VAL A 360 6.89 6.90 -1.64
C VAL A 360 8.40 6.81 -1.81
N ARG A 361 9.03 5.89 -1.08
CA ARG A 361 10.45 5.55 -1.25
C ARG A 361 10.58 4.59 -2.43
N SER A 362 10.64 5.11 -3.64
CA SER A 362 10.62 4.32 -4.86
C SER A 362 12.02 3.80 -5.22
N CYS A 363 12.26 2.51 -5.00
CA CYS A 363 13.44 1.83 -5.53
C CYS A 363 13.19 1.46 -7.01
N SER A 364 14.03 1.96 -7.91
CA SER A 364 13.92 1.73 -9.35
C SER A 364 14.67 0.49 -9.81
N HIS A 365 15.88 0.28 -9.30
CA HIS A 365 16.72 -0.86 -9.64
C HIS A 365 17.54 -1.33 -8.43
N MET A 366 17.80 -2.63 -8.38
CA MET A 366 18.72 -3.24 -7.45
C MET A 366 19.31 -4.50 -8.08
N TYR A 367 20.52 -4.39 -8.60
CA TYR A 367 21.21 -5.50 -9.25
C TYR A 367 21.91 -6.36 -8.22
N VAL A 368 21.55 -7.64 -8.19
CA VAL A 368 22.03 -8.60 -7.19
C VAL A 368 22.54 -9.89 -7.85
N ARG A 369 23.45 -10.58 -7.15
CA ARG A 369 23.91 -11.93 -7.48
C ARG A 369 23.67 -12.85 -6.30
N PHE A 370 23.55 -14.15 -6.61
CA PHE A 370 23.33 -15.24 -5.67
C PHE A 370 23.78 -16.56 -6.28
N ASP A 371 23.94 -17.59 -5.45
CA ASP A 371 24.28 -18.93 -5.95
C ASP A 371 23.11 -19.48 -6.78
N PRO A 372 23.35 -19.86 -8.07
CA PRO A 372 22.29 -20.43 -8.91
C PRO A 372 21.74 -21.72 -8.32
N GLU A 373 20.41 -21.84 -8.26
CA GLU A 373 19.80 -23.14 -7.97
C GLU A 373 20.15 -24.15 -9.07
N ARG A 374 20.65 -25.33 -8.67
CA ARG A 374 20.86 -26.43 -9.63
C ARG A 374 19.49 -26.94 -10.04
N VAL A 375 19.08 -26.66 -11.28
CA VAL A 375 17.93 -27.33 -11.87
C VAL A 375 18.22 -28.82 -11.85
N ALA A 376 17.46 -29.60 -11.10
CA ALA A 376 17.53 -31.06 -11.17
C ALA A 376 17.18 -31.47 -12.60
N ALA A 377 18.13 -32.10 -13.30
CA ALA A 377 17.99 -32.51 -14.69
C ALA A 377 16.94 -33.63 -14.86
#